data_48d4f176d143e2cae167653f4ff31ff8
#
_entry.id   48d4f176d143e2cae167653f4ff31ff8
#
_cell.length_a   1.000
_cell.length_b   1.000
_cell.length_c   1.000
_cell.angle_alpha   90.00
_cell.angle_beta   90.00
_cell.angle_gamma   90.00
#
_symmetry.space_group_name_H-M   'P 1'
#
loop_
_entity.id
_entity.type
_entity.pdbx_description
1 polymer ?
#
loop_
_entity_poly.entity_id
_entity_poly.type
_entity_poly.pdbx_seq_one_letter_code
_entity_poly.pdbx_strand_id
1 'polypeptide(L)'
;MNDTSKLSPDASPLRIANFRAYWLSRLSMTLAQYAMMLIIGWQTYNLARDGGMGVGAASGQLALIGLLQFIPLFLLTPFSGWAADHFDRRNIARLTVLAQLGCAGTLAWFTWSGTLTVTVLFGVAIVLGIVRAFNGPALSALAPNLVPKAILPNAIALSSIAWQVGMIVGPAIGGYTYAILPALPYITAFALFAVSLAALSFIGKVPQPERAANRRPIHQMVEGLRYVVR
;
A
#
# COMPACT_ATOMS: atom_id res chain seq x y z
N MET A 1 -26.38 -15.60 7.01
CA MET A 1 -25.56 -15.34 8.21
C MET A 1 -24.77 -16.61 8.48
N ASN A 2 -23.54 -16.73 7.96
CA ASN A 2 -22.73 -17.93 8.20
C ASN A 2 -22.27 -17.95 9.65
N ASP A 3 -22.63 -19.01 10.35
CA ASP A 3 -22.27 -19.26 11.74
C ASP A 3 -20.74 -19.51 11.85
N THR A 4 -19.97 -18.43 11.97
CA THR A 4 -18.50 -18.47 12.08
C THR A 4 -18.02 -18.85 13.49
N SER A 5 -18.96 -19.04 14.44
CA SER A 5 -18.65 -19.36 15.85
C SER A 5 -18.15 -20.80 16.06
N LYS A 6 -18.28 -21.69 15.08
CA LYS A 6 -17.92 -23.12 15.16
C LYS A 6 -16.71 -23.52 14.33
N LEU A 7 -15.92 -22.57 13.85
CA LEU A 7 -14.71 -22.91 13.07
C LEU A 7 -13.65 -23.52 14.01
N SER A 8 -13.16 -24.72 13.66
CA SER A 8 -12.03 -25.33 14.36
C SER A 8 -10.78 -24.44 14.24
N PRO A 9 -9.85 -24.46 15.20
CA PRO A 9 -8.60 -23.68 15.14
C PRO A 9 -7.79 -23.90 13.85
N ASP A 10 -7.93 -25.07 13.23
CA ASP A 10 -7.25 -25.44 11.98
C ASP A 10 -7.99 -24.98 10.71
N ALA A 11 -9.14 -24.31 10.85
CA ALA A 11 -9.89 -23.87 9.67
C ALA A 11 -9.16 -22.79 8.91
N SER A 12 -9.06 -22.94 7.58
CA SER A 12 -8.44 -21.93 6.72
C SER A 12 -9.26 -20.62 6.75
N PRO A 13 -8.62 -19.46 7.05
CA PRO A 13 -9.27 -18.15 7.04
C PRO A 13 -9.88 -17.79 5.67
N LEU A 14 -9.38 -18.37 4.57
CA LEU A 14 -9.90 -18.16 3.22
C LEU A 14 -11.32 -18.69 3.01
N ARG A 15 -11.87 -19.47 3.94
CA ARG A 15 -13.29 -19.86 3.93
C ARG A 15 -14.22 -18.68 4.25
N ILE A 16 -13.71 -17.65 4.92
CA ILE A 16 -14.48 -16.45 5.26
C ILE A 16 -14.42 -15.48 4.08
N ALA A 17 -15.58 -15.14 3.50
CA ALA A 17 -15.69 -14.32 2.29
C ALA A 17 -15.00 -12.94 2.47
N ASN A 18 -15.23 -12.27 3.61
CA ASN A 18 -14.60 -10.97 3.90
C ASN A 18 -13.07 -11.08 4.01
N PHE A 19 -12.55 -12.16 4.60
CA PHE A 19 -11.09 -12.36 4.69
C PHE A 19 -10.50 -12.69 3.32
N ARG A 20 -11.18 -13.47 2.51
CA ARG A 20 -10.77 -13.79 1.12
C ARG A 20 -10.68 -12.53 0.27
N ALA A 21 -11.67 -11.64 0.36
CA ALA A 21 -11.65 -10.35 -0.32
C ALA A 21 -10.49 -9.46 0.17
N TYR A 22 -10.26 -9.39 1.48
CA TYR A 22 -9.13 -8.71 2.08
C TYR A 22 -7.78 -9.26 1.57
N TRP A 23 -7.62 -10.59 1.56
CA TRP A 23 -6.39 -11.25 1.15
C TRP A 23 -6.09 -10.99 -0.33
N LEU A 24 -7.11 -11.10 -1.19
CA LEU A 24 -7.00 -10.78 -2.62
C LEU A 24 -6.61 -9.30 -2.83
N SER A 25 -7.26 -8.39 -2.11
CA SER A 25 -6.91 -6.97 -2.17
C SER A 25 -5.47 -6.72 -1.75
N ARG A 26 -5.03 -7.31 -0.63
CA ARG A 26 -3.68 -7.17 -0.12
C ARG A 26 -2.63 -7.69 -1.11
N LEU A 27 -2.85 -8.88 -1.68
CA LEU A 27 -1.96 -9.47 -2.67
C LEU A 27 -1.86 -8.60 -3.93
N SER A 28 -3.00 -8.25 -4.53
CA SER A 28 -3.04 -7.45 -5.77
C SER A 28 -2.39 -6.08 -5.57
N MET A 29 -2.69 -5.41 -4.45
CA MET A 29 -2.11 -4.12 -4.13
C MET A 29 -0.59 -4.20 -3.92
N THR A 30 -0.09 -5.21 -3.20
CA THR A 30 1.36 -5.32 -2.97
C THR A 30 2.11 -5.68 -4.24
N LEU A 31 1.58 -6.55 -5.10
CA LEU A 31 2.13 -6.82 -6.43
C LEU A 31 2.28 -5.52 -7.24
N ALA A 32 1.19 -4.74 -7.35
CA ALA A 32 1.19 -3.47 -8.07
C ALA A 32 2.20 -2.47 -7.50
N GLN A 33 2.22 -2.32 -6.18
CA GLN A 33 3.07 -1.36 -5.48
C GLN A 33 4.55 -1.64 -5.70
N TYR A 34 4.99 -2.90 -5.57
CA TYR A 34 6.39 -3.27 -5.74
C TYR A 34 6.80 -3.29 -7.22
N ALA A 35 5.90 -3.66 -8.14
CA ALA A 35 6.14 -3.50 -9.57
C ALA A 35 6.38 -2.02 -9.94
N MET A 36 5.50 -1.12 -9.51
CA MET A 36 5.64 0.32 -9.75
C MET A 36 6.91 0.89 -9.11
N MET A 37 7.24 0.48 -7.87
CA MET A 37 8.41 1.00 -7.15
C MET A 37 9.70 0.77 -7.95
N LEU A 38 9.89 -0.42 -8.51
CA LEU A 38 11.04 -0.74 -9.36
C LEU A 38 11.08 0.16 -10.59
N ILE A 39 9.96 0.27 -11.30
CA ILE A 39 9.91 0.96 -12.59
C ILE A 39 10.02 2.49 -12.43
N ILE A 40 9.44 3.07 -11.38
CA ILE A 40 9.62 4.49 -11.06
C ILE A 40 11.11 4.79 -10.88
N GLY A 41 11.83 3.98 -10.11
CA GLY A 41 13.27 4.15 -9.92
C GLY A 41 14.05 4.02 -11.25
N TRP A 42 13.76 2.99 -12.01
CA TRP A 42 14.39 2.74 -13.31
C TRP A 42 14.15 3.89 -14.31
N GLN A 43 12.91 4.33 -14.47
CA GLN A 43 12.59 5.43 -15.39
C GLN A 43 13.17 6.76 -14.92
N THR A 44 13.20 7.04 -13.62
CA THR A 44 13.85 8.25 -13.09
C THR A 44 15.32 8.29 -13.49
N TYR A 45 16.03 7.19 -13.30
CA TYR A 45 17.44 7.10 -13.67
C TYR A 45 17.63 7.27 -15.17
N ASN A 46 16.86 6.58 -16.01
CA ASN A 46 16.99 6.65 -17.45
C ASN A 46 16.67 8.05 -18.00
N LEU A 47 15.57 8.67 -17.58
CA LEU A 47 15.21 10.03 -17.98
C LEU A 47 16.28 11.06 -17.60
N ALA A 48 16.92 10.90 -16.43
CA ALA A 48 18.04 11.75 -16.03
C ALA A 48 19.27 11.53 -16.92
N ARG A 49 19.57 10.30 -17.29
CA ARG A 49 20.66 9.94 -18.20
C ARG A 49 20.42 10.44 -19.63
N ASP A 50 19.20 10.27 -20.14
CA ASP A 50 18.79 10.72 -21.47
C ASP A 50 18.80 12.27 -21.55
N GLY A 51 18.54 12.95 -20.43
CA GLY A 51 18.71 14.40 -20.27
C GLY A 51 20.16 14.87 -20.16
N GLY A 52 21.16 13.99 -20.37
CA GLY A 52 22.60 14.32 -20.38
C GLY A 52 23.27 14.34 -19.00
N MET A 53 22.58 13.93 -17.92
CA MET A 53 23.20 13.88 -16.59
C MET A 53 24.25 12.77 -16.51
N GLY A 54 25.37 13.04 -15.85
CA GLY A 54 26.36 12.03 -15.49
C GLY A 54 25.79 10.96 -14.54
N VAL A 55 26.44 9.80 -14.43
CA VAL A 55 26.00 8.66 -13.57
C VAL A 55 25.72 9.10 -12.14
N GLY A 56 26.60 9.91 -11.54
CA GLY A 56 26.44 10.41 -10.16
C GLY A 56 25.20 11.28 -9.98
N ALA A 57 24.95 12.22 -10.92
CA ALA A 57 23.78 13.10 -10.88
C ALA A 57 22.46 12.30 -11.09
N ALA A 58 22.43 11.36 -12.01
CA ALA A 58 21.28 10.48 -12.25
C ALA A 58 20.97 9.59 -11.01
N SER A 59 22.00 9.07 -10.36
CA SER A 59 21.86 8.34 -9.10
C SER A 59 21.34 9.25 -7.97
N GLY A 60 21.71 10.53 -7.98
CA GLY A 60 21.15 11.53 -7.07
C GLY A 60 19.65 11.74 -7.25
N GLN A 61 19.15 11.73 -8.50
CA GLN A 61 17.70 11.79 -8.80
C GLN A 61 16.97 10.55 -8.27
N LEU A 62 17.57 9.39 -8.37
CA LEU A 62 17.03 8.15 -7.80
C LEU A 62 16.94 8.21 -6.27
N ALA A 63 17.98 8.72 -5.61
CA ALA A 63 17.98 8.92 -4.16
C ALA A 63 16.89 9.92 -3.74
N LEU A 64 16.67 10.97 -4.53
CA LEU A 64 15.64 11.98 -4.28
C LEU A 64 14.21 11.38 -4.35
N ILE A 65 13.94 10.44 -5.26
CA ILE A 65 12.66 9.67 -5.26
C ILE A 65 12.43 9.00 -3.91
N GLY A 66 13.45 8.34 -3.37
CA GLY A 66 13.36 7.70 -2.06
C GLY A 66 13.07 8.71 -0.94
N LEU A 67 13.74 9.86 -0.95
CA LEU A 67 13.55 10.92 0.02
C LEU A 67 12.14 11.55 -0.07
N LEU A 68 11.66 11.81 -1.28
CA LEU A 68 10.32 12.36 -1.54
C LEU A 68 9.19 11.40 -1.10
N GLN A 69 9.43 10.11 -1.12
CA GLN A 69 8.51 9.12 -0.54
C GLN A 69 8.64 9.03 0.98
N PHE A 70 9.87 9.11 1.50
CA PHE A 70 10.15 8.94 2.92
C PHE A 70 9.66 10.11 3.77
N ILE A 71 9.86 11.36 3.33
CA ILE A 71 9.49 12.55 4.10
C ILE A 71 7.99 12.56 4.45
N PRO A 72 7.05 12.43 3.49
CA PRO A 72 5.63 12.36 3.83
C PRO A 72 5.26 11.15 4.68
N LEU A 73 5.86 9.98 4.39
CA LEU A 73 5.67 8.78 5.18
C LEU A 73 6.03 9.03 6.65
N PHE A 74 7.21 9.57 6.91
CA PHE A 74 7.71 9.83 8.25
C PHE A 74 6.86 10.86 9.01
N LEU A 75 6.56 11.99 8.37
CA LEU A 75 5.78 13.07 8.97
C LEU A 75 4.33 12.68 9.27
N LEU A 76 3.74 11.85 8.43
CA LEU A 76 2.32 11.47 8.54
C LEU A 76 2.08 10.18 9.34
N THR A 77 3.12 9.40 9.64
CA THR A 77 2.99 8.16 10.44
C THR A 77 2.29 8.37 11.79
N PRO A 78 2.58 9.42 12.59
CA PRO A 78 1.86 9.66 13.83
C PRO A 78 0.36 9.93 13.63
N PHE A 79 0.02 10.62 12.54
CA PHE A 79 -1.38 10.94 12.21
C PHE A 79 -2.14 9.73 11.66
N SER A 80 -1.45 8.77 11.05
CA SER A 80 -2.06 7.58 10.49
C SER A 80 -2.65 6.64 11.55
N GLY A 81 -1.99 6.52 12.71
CA GLY A 81 -2.52 5.79 13.86
C GLY A 81 -3.82 6.43 14.37
N TRP A 82 -3.78 7.76 14.58
CA TRP A 82 -4.97 8.50 14.99
C TRP A 82 -6.11 8.36 13.97
N ALA A 83 -5.83 8.46 12.67
CA ALA A 83 -6.84 8.31 11.63
C ALA A 83 -7.44 6.90 11.63
N ALA A 84 -6.64 5.85 11.83
CA ALA A 84 -7.10 4.46 11.91
C ALA A 84 -8.00 4.18 13.13
N ASP A 85 -7.90 4.99 14.19
CA ASP A 85 -8.74 4.89 15.37
C ASP A 85 -10.05 5.69 15.25
N HIS A 86 -10.06 6.78 14.47
CA HIS A 86 -11.21 7.68 14.37
C HIS A 86 -12.07 7.45 13.13
N PHE A 87 -11.49 6.96 12.04
CA PHE A 87 -12.18 6.71 10.78
C PHE A 87 -12.35 5.22 10.51
N ASP A 88 -13.33 4.87 9.67
CA ASP A 88 -13.50 3.50 9.20
C ASP A 88 -12.25 3.06 8.42
N ARG A 89 -11.51 2.09 8.99
CA ARG A 89 -10.27 1.53 8.44
C ARG A 89 -10.43 1.05 6.99
N ARG A 90 -11.63 0.57 6.66
CA ARG A 90 -11.99 0.13 5.32
C ARG A 90 -12.06 1.31 4.34
N ASN A 91 -12.60 2.45 4.76
CA ASN A 91 -12.66 3.65 3.92
C ASN A 91 -11.27 4.27 3.72
N ILE A 92 -10.43 4.25 4.77
CA ILE A 92 -9.02 4.65 4.64
C ILE A 92 -8.32 3.75 3.61
N ALA A 93 -8.46 2.41 3.72
CA ALA A 93 -7.87 1.48 2.77
C ALA A 93 -8.37 1.69 1.33
N ARG A 94 -9.67 1.94 1.13
CA ARG A 94 -10.25 2.26 -0.20
C ARG A 94 -9.69 3.55 -0.77
N LEU A 95 -9.63 4.61 0.04
CA LEU A 95 -9.10 5.91 -0.40
C LEU A 95 -7.63 5.82 -0.78
N THR A 96 -6.82 5.09 -0.01
CA THR A 96 -5.41 4.89 -0.30
C THR A 96 -5.20 4.08 -1.58
N VAL A 97 -5.98 3.02 -1.81
CA VAL A 97 -5.92 2.24 -3.05
C VAL A 97 -6.41 3.06 -4.24
N LEU A 98 -7.45 3.88 -4.07
CA LEU A 98 -7.92 4.80 -5.12
C LEU A 98 -6.84 5.81 -5.52
N ALA A 99 -6.13 6.38 -4.56
CA ALA A 99 -5.01 7.29 -4.84
C ALA A 99 -3.86 6.57 -5.58
N GLN A 100 -3.53 5.33 -5.20
CA GLN A 100 -2.54 4.51 -5.91
C GLN A 100 -2.97 4.19 -7.34
N LEU A 101 -4.25 3.87 -7.54
CA LEU A 101 -4.84 3.66 -8.86
C LEU A 101 -4.69 4.93 -9.72
N GLY A 102 -4.98 6.10 -9.16
CA GLY A 102 -4.76 7.39 -9.83
C GLY A 102 -3.30 7.61 -10.21
N CYS A 103 -2.35 7.31 -9.30
CA CYS A 103 -0.92 7.38 -9.58
C CYS A 103 -0.51 6.45 -10.73
N ALA A 104 -0.99 5.19 -10.72
CA ALA A 104 -0.71 4.23 -11.78
C ALA A 104 -1.28 4.69 -13.13
N GLY A 105 -2.50 5.20 -13.15
CA GLY A 105 -3.13 5.76 -14.36
C GLY A 105 -2.38 6.97 -14.90
N THR A 106 -1.95 7.88 -14.04
CA THR A 106 -1.12 9.04 -14.40
C THR A 106 0.19 8.59 -15.05
N LEU A 107 0.92 7.69 -14.42
CA LEU A 107 2.19 7.20 -14.96
C LEU A 107 1.99 6.39 -16.25
N ALA A 108 0.94 5.59 -16.37
CA ALA A 108 0.59 4.89 -17.60
C ALA A 108 0.36 5.87 -18.75
N TRP A 109 -0.42 6.91 -18.53
CA TRP A 109 -0.72 7.94 -19.52
C TRP A 109 0.52 8.70 -19.99
N PHE A 110 1.29 9.25 -19.04
CA PHE A 110 2.48 10.03 -19.38
C PHE A 110 3.57 9.18 -20.04
N THR A 111 3.70 7.91 -19.65
CA THR A 111 4.65 6.99 -20.30
C THR A 111 4.19 6.60 -21.70
N TRP A 112 2.88 6.32 -21.87
CA TRP A 112 2.31 5.98 -23.17
C TRP A 112 2.42 7.15 -24.18
N SER A 113 2.13 8.37 -23.74
CA SER A 113 2.21 9.58 -24.57
C SER A 113 3.64 10.05 -24.84
N GLY A 114 4.66 9.44 -24.23
CA GLY A 114 6.06 9.87 -24.38
C GLY A 114 6.37 11.22 -23.71
N THR A 115 5.48 11.71 -22.84
CA THR A 115 5.60 13.01 -22.17
C THR A 115 6.01 12.90 -20.70
N LEU A 116 6.45 11.69 -20.26
CA LEU A 116 6.90 11.47 -18.90
C LEU A 116 8.13 12.31 -18.57
N THR A 117 8.08 13.01 -17.46
CA THR A 117 9.19 13.82 -16.94
C THR A 117 9.57 13.41 -15.53
N VAL A 118 10.79 13.74 -15.11
CA VAL A 118 11.25 13.50 -13.73
C VAL A 118 10.35 14.23 -12.72
N THR A 119 9.83 15.41 -13.08
CA THR A 119 8.89 16.18 -12.22
C THR A 119 7.59 15.41 -11.97
N VAL A 120 7.03 14.73 -12.97
CA VAL A 120 5.83 13.88 -12.81
C VAL A 120 6.13 12.72 -11.86
N LEU A 121 7.30 12.06 -12.02
CA LEU A 121 7.73 10.98 -11.13
C LEU A 121 7.89 11.46 -9.68
N PHE A 122 8.44 12.65 -9.46
CA PHE A 122 8.56 13.26 -8.13
C PHE A 122 7.19 13.56 -7.51
N GLY A 123 6.26 14.13 -8.27
CA GLY A 123 4.90 14.38 -7.80
C GLY A 123 4.20 13.09 -7.36
N VAL A 124 4.29 12.05 -8.18
CA VAL A 124 3.75 10.72 -7.85
C VAL A 124 4.46 10.11 -6.64
N ALA A 125 5.78 10.26 -6.52
CA ALA A 125 6.54 9.76 -5.37
C ALA A 125 6.04 10.35 -4.03
N ILE A 126 5.76 11.66 -3.99
CA ILE A 126 5.20 12.33 -2.82
C ILE A 126 3.83 11.74 -2.47
N VAL A 127 2.93 11.60 -3.44
CA VAL A 127 1.59 11.02 -3.22
C VAL A 127 1.71 9.58 -2.70
N LEU A 128 2.58 8.76 -3.29
CA LEU A 128 2.81 7.39 -2.83
C LEU A 128 3.37 7.35 -1.39
N GLY A 129 4.21 8.29 -1.00
CA GLY A 129 4.69 8.44 0.38
C GLY A 129 3.56 8.73 1.36
N ILE A 130 2.66 9.67 1.02
CA ILE A 130 1.45 9.97 1.81
C ILE A 130 0.57 8.72 1.95
N VAL A 131 0.29 8.06 0.84
CA VAL A 131 -0.56 6.86 0.81
C VAL A 131 0.01 5.74 1.68
N ARG A 132 1.33 5.51 1.62
CA ARG A 132 2.00 4.48 2.44
C ARG A 132 1.86 4.72 3.93
N ALA A 133 1.85 5.96 4.39
CA ALA A 133 1.66 6.29 5.79
C ALA A 133 0.33 5.76 6.34
N PHE A 134 -0.75 5.86 5.58
CA PHE A 134 -2.10 5.47 6.02
C PHE A 134 -2.45 4.01 5.71
N ASN A 135 -1.94 3.48 4.60
CA ASN A 135 -2.33 2.17 4.09
C ASN A 135 -1.88 1.02 5.02
N GLY A 136 -0.64 1.06 5.49
CA GLY A 136 -0.08 0.03 6.36
C GLY A 136 -0.88 -0.19 7.65
N PRO A 137 -1.06 0.84 8.49
CA PRO A 137 -1.87 0.75 9.71
C PRO A 137 -3.32 0.35 9.45
N ALA A 138 -3.97 0.90 8.41
CA ALA A 138 -5.37 0.60 8.09
C ALA A 138 -5.58 -0.88 7.76
N LEU A 139 -4.73 -1.47 6.90
CA LEU A 139 -4.84 -2.88 6.52
C LEU A 139 -4.46 -3.83 7.66
N SER A 140 -3.41 -3.50 8.43
CA SER A 140 -3.00 -4.32 9.57
C SER A 140 -4.07 -4.37 10.66
N ALA A 141 -4.76 -3.25 10.88
CA ALA A 141 -5.85 -3.15 11.83
C ALA A 141 -7.18 -3.75 11.32
N LEU A 142 -7.34 -3.96 10.00
CA LEU A 142 -8.54 -4.55 9.43
C LEU A 142 -8.56 -6.08 9.58
N ALA A 143 -7.42 -6.75 9.36
CA ALA A 143 -7.32 -8.21 9.36
C ALA A 143 -7.89 -8.90 10.62
N PRO A 144 -7.58 -8.45 11.87
CA PRO A 144 -8.12 -9.08 13.07
C PRO A 144 -9.64 -9.01 13.22
N ASN A 145 -10.26 -8.02 12.57
CA ASN A 145 -11.71 -7.81 12.65
C ASN A 145 -12.50 -8.66 11.64
N LEU A 146 -11.80 -9.36 10.73
CA LEU A 146 -12.42 -10.15 9.67
C LEU A 146 -12.54 -11.64 10.01
N VAL A 147 -11.88 -12.09 11.09
CA VAL A 147 -11.82 -13.50 11.49
C VAL A 147 -12.07 -13.68 12.98
N PRO A 148 -12.62 -14.83 13.41
CA PRO A 148 -12.69 -15.21 14.82
C PRO A 148 -11.29 -15.30 15.44
N LYS A 149 -11.21 -15.02 16.76
CA LYS A 149 -9.93 -15.06 17.51
C LYS A 149 -9.19 -16.40 17.40
N ALA A 150 -9.93 -17.51 17.32
CA ALA A 150 -9.37 -18.86 17.24
C ALA A 150 -8.47 -19.08 16.01
N ILE A 151 -8.77 -18.46 14.86
CA ILE A 151 -8.01 -18.60 13.61
C ILE A 151 -7.19 -17.35 13.26
N LEU A 152 -7.12 -16.38 14.16
CA LEU A 152 -6.36 -15.13 13.95
C LEU A 152 -4.87 -15.36 13.63
N PRO A 153 -4.13 -16.28 14.27
CA PRO A 153 -2.74 -16.55 13.90
C PRO A 153 -2.59 -16.99 12.44
N ASN A 154 -3.48 -17.85 11.95
CA ASN A 154 -3.48 -18.31 10.56
C ASN A 154 -3.80 -17.16 9.59
N ALA A 155 -4.70 -16.25 9.96
CA ALA A 155 -5.03 -15.06 9.17
C ALA A 155 -3.85 -14.09 9.06
N ILE A 156 -3.12 -13.87 10.15
CA ILE A 156 -1.89 -13.06 10.15
C ILE A 156 -0.82 -13.71 9.27
N ALA A 157 -0.60 -15.02 9.39
CA ALA A 157 0.36 -15.76 8.56
C ALA A 157 0.03 -15.64 7.07
N LEU A 158 -1.22 -15.87 6.67
CA LEU A 158 -1.67 -15.71 5.28
C LEU A 158 -1.53 -14.28 4.77
N SER A 159 -1.79 -13.28 5.61
CA SER A 159 -1.60 -11.86 5.26
C SER A 159 -0.13 -11.54 5.02
N SER A 160 0.76 -12.14 5.81
CA SER A 160 2.21 -11.99 5.64
C SER A 160 2.71 -12.66 4.35
N ILE A 161 2.16 -13.83 4.01
CA ILE A 161 2.45 -14.50 2.74
C ILE A 161 2.04 -13.64 1.55
N ALA A 162 0.83 -13.05 1.57
CA ALA A 162 0.39 -12.15 0.49
C ALA A 162 1.34 -10.96 0.30
N TRP A 163 1.81 -10.39 1.40
CA TRP A 163 2.79 -9.30 1.36
C TRP A 163 4.15 -9.74 0.82
N GLN A 164 4.69 -10.88 1.28
CA GLN A 164 5.98 -11.40 0.83
C GLN A 164 5.95 -11.79 -0.65
N VAL A 165 4.88 -12.46 -1.09
CA VAL A 165 4.68 -12.79 -2.52
C VAL A 165 4.68 -11.52 -3.35
N GLY A 166 3.94 -10.49 -2.92
CA GLY A 166 3.92 -9.19 -3.60
C GLY A 166 5.30 -8.54 -3.69
N MET A 167 6.08 -8.60 -2.61
CA MET A 167 7.43 -8.02 -2.55
C MET A 167 8.43 -8.73 -3.49
N ILE A 168 8.31 -10.05 -3.65
CA ILE A 168 9.22 -10.84 -4.48
C ILE A 168 8.77 -10.84 -5.95
N VAL A 169 7.48 -11.11 -6.19
CA VAL A 169 6.93 -11.28 -7.55
C VAL A 169 6.63 -9.94 -8.22
N GLY A 170 6.28 -8.92 -7.45
CA GLY A 170 5.96 -7.57 -7.97
C GLY A 170 7.04 -7.00 -8.86
N PRO A 171 8.30 -6.89 -8.39
CA PRO A 171 9.40 -6.39 -9.21
C PRO A 171 9.64 -7.23 -10.48
N ALA A 172 9.49 -8.55 -10.40
CA ALA A 172 9.63 -9.43 -11.56
C ALA A 172 8.54 -9.16 -12.61
N ILE A 173 7.28 -8.99 -12.19
CA ILE A 173 6.19 -8.56 -13.07
C ILE A 173 6.50 -7.19 -13.68
N GLY A 174 6.94 -6.22 -12.86
CA GLY A 174 7.31 -4.88 -13.32
C GLY A 174 8.40 -4.92 -14.39
N GLY A 175 9.50 -5.60 -14.12
CA GLY A 175 10.62 -5.72 -15.05
C GLY A 175 10.25 -6.45 -16.34
N TYR A 176 9.53 -7.58 -16.25
CA TYR A 176 9.08 -8.35 -17.41
C TYR A 176 8.14 -7.54 -18.31
N THR A 177 7.13 -6.89 -17.72
CA THR A 177 6.17 -6.09 -18.48
C THR A 177 6.82 -4.84 -19.08
N TYR A 178 7.80 -4.24 -18.41
CA TYR A 178 8.58 -3.12 -18.93
C TYR A 178 9.40 -3.50 -20.18
N ALA A 179 9.95 -4.70 -20.22
CA ALA A 179 10.69 -5.19 -21.38
C ALA A 179 9.82 -5.35 -22.64
N ILE A 180 8.49 -5.55 -22.45
CA ILE A 180 7.54 -5.64 -23.58
C ILE A 180 7.14 -4.24 -24.05
N LEU A 181 6.73 -3.36 -23.11
CA LEU A 181 6.31 -1.99 -23.39
C LEU A 181 6.53 -1.12 -22.14
N PRO A 182 7.19 0.05 -22.23
CA PRO A 182 7.47 0.90 -21.07
C PRO A 182 6.26 1.32 -20.23
N ALA A 183 5.08 1.46 -20.84
CA ALA A 183 3.84 1.81 -20.14
C ALA A 183 3.14 0.60 -19.49
N LEU A 184 3.45 -0.63 -19.92
CA LEU A 184 2.74 -1.84 -19.50
C LEU A 184 2.80 -2.13 -17.99
N PRO A 185 3.91 -1.90 -17.28
CA PRO A 185 3.95 -2.07 -15.82
C PRO A 185 2.92 -1.21 -15.09
N TYR A 186 2.72 0.03 -15.55
CA TYR A 186 1.75 0.95 -14.95
C TYR A 186 0.31 0.56 -15.27
N ILE A 187 0.05 0.07 -16.49
CA ILE A 187 -1.25 -0.49 -16.88
C ILE A 187 -1.57 -1.74 -16.04
N THR A 188 -0.58 -2.61 -15.86
CA THR A 188 -0.71 -3.81 -15.02
C THR A 188 -0.96 -3.42 -13.56
N ALA A 189 -0.21 -2.44 -13.03
CA ALA A 189 -0.41 -1.92 -11.68
C ALA A 189 -1.80 -1.28 -11.52
N PHE A 190 -2.28 -0.52 -12.51
CA PHE A 190 -3.62 0.05 -12.53
C PHE A 190 -4.69 -1.04 -12.45
N ALA A 191 -4.59 -2.10 -13.25
CA ALA A 191 -5.52 -3.24 -13.22
C ALA A 191 -5.49 -3.95 -11.85
N LEU A 192 -4.31 -4.19 -11.28
CA LEU A 192 -4.16 -4.81 -9.96
C LEU A 192 -4.73 -3.92 -8.83
N PHE A 193 -4.54 -2.60 -8.88
CA PHE A 193 -5.18 -1.68 -7.93
C PHE A 193 -6.70 -1.64 -8.10
N ALA A 194 -7.22 -1.73 -9.34
CA ALA A 194 -8.65 -1.83 -9.59
C ALA A 194 -9.23 -3.13 -8.98
N VAL A 195 -8.56 -4.27 -9.15
CA VAL A 195 -8.93 -5.53 -8.49
C VAL A 195 -8.90 -5.39 -6.97
N SER A 196 -7.87 -4.75 -6.43
CA SER A 196 -7.76 -4.49 -4.98
C SER A 196 -8.90 -3.63 -4.46
N LEU A 197 -9.24 -2.55 -5.17
CA LEU A 197 -10.34 -1.64 -4.80
C LEU A 197 -11.69 -2.35 -4.88
N ALA A 198 -11.94 -3.12 -5.93
CA ALA A 198 -13.13 -3.95 -6.07
C ALA A 198 -13.25 -4.95 -4.91
N ALA A 199 -12.17 -5.68 -4.60
CA ALA A 199 -12.14 -6.63 -3.49
C ALA A 199 -12.44 -5.97 -2.14
N LEU A 200 -11.85 -4.78 -1.85
CA LEU A 200 -12.16 -4.01 -0.64
C LEU A 200 -13.63 -3.54 -0.61
N SER A 201 -14.24 -3.34 -1.77
CA SER A 201 -15.65 -2.91 -1.85
C SER A 201 -16.63 -4.01 -1.47
N PHE A 202 -16.25 -5.28 -1.67
CA PHE A 202 -17.04 -6.43 -1.26
C PHE A 202 -16.98 -6.72 0.26
N ILE A 203 -16.02 -6.13 0.99
CA ILE A 203 -15.96 -6.30 2.44
C ILE A 203 -17.14 -5.58 3.08
N GLY A 204 -18.02 -6.32 3.76
CA GLY A 204 -19.17 -5.79 4.50
C GLY A 204 -18.77 -4.88 5.67
N LYS A 205 -19.74 -4.25 6.33
CA LYS A 205 -19.48 -3.47 7.56
C LYS A 205 -18.91 -4.40 8.62
N VAL A 206 -17.72 -4.05 9.12
CA VAL A 206 -17.04 -4.79 10.19
C VAL A 206 -17.23 -4.03 11.49
N PRO A 207 -17.63 -4.70 12.60
CA PRO A 207 -17.68 -4.05 13.91
C PRO A 207 -16.32 -3.42 14.22
N GLN A 208 -16.31 -2.12 14.48
CA GLN A 208 -15.10 -1.45 14.96
C GLN A 208 -15.02 -1.65 16.47
N PRO A 209 -13.81 -1.83 17.06
CA PRO A 209 -13.63 -1.76 18.49
C PRO A 209 -14.24 -0.45 19.01
N GLU A 210 -14.87 -0.52 20.20
CA GLU A 210 -15.37 0.67 20.88
C GLU A 210 -14.30 1.76 20.88
N ARG A 211 -14.69 2.98 20.45
CA ARG A 211 -13.78 4.14 20.35
C ARG A 211 -13.06 4.31 21.68
N ALA A 212 -11.75 4.18 21.68
CA ALA A 212 -10.94 4.58 22.82
C ALA A 212 -11.23 6.04 23.12
N ALA A 213 -11.77 6.30 24.33
CA ALA A 213 -12.25 7.61 24.74
C ALA A 213 -11.18 8.69 24.54
N ASN A 214 -11.46 9.60 23.62
CA ASN A 214 -11.07 11.02 23.54
C ASN A 214 -9.66 11.41 24.07
N ARG A 215 -8.59 10.71 23.70
CA ARG A 215 -7.22 11.15 24.00
C ARG A 215 -6.62 11.85 22.78
N ARG A 216 -6.14 13.09 22.96
CA ARG A 216 -5.50 13.90 21.91
C ARG A 216 -4.24 13.19 21.40
N PRO A 217 -3.99 13.10 20.06
CA PRO A 217 -2.86 12.36 19.48
C PRO A 217 -1.50 12.80 20.04
N ILE A 218 -1.34 14.09 20.27
CA ILE A 218 -0.11 14.69 20.81
C ILE A 218 0.20 14.20 22.25
N HIS A 219 -0.83 13.95 23.06
CA HIS A 219 -0.62 13.43 24.42
C HIS A 219 -0.13 11.98 24.41
N GLN A 220 -0.65 11.15 23.51
CA GLN A 220 -0.21 9.75 23.37
C GLN A 220 1.23 9.66 22.85
N MET A 221 1.63 10.56 21.94
CA MET A 221 3.02 10.63 21.46
C MET A 221 3.98 11.03 22.58
N VAL A 222 3.62 12.03 23.39
CA VAL A 222 4.47 12.51 24.49
C VAL A 222 4.55 11.45 25.61
N GLU A 223 3.46 10.77 25.94
CA GLU A 223 3.46 9.65 26.90
C GLU A 223 4.29 8.46 26.40
N GLY A 224 4.18 8.10 25.12
CA GLY A 224 4.99 7.04 24.50
C GLY A 224 6.48 7.35 24.51
N LEU A 225 6.87 8.57 24.14
CA LEU A 225 8.26 9.04 24.23
C LEU A 225 8.77 9.04 25.68
N ARG A 226 7.94 9.45 26.63
CA ARG A 226 8.30 9.47 28.06
C ARG A 226 8.46 8.06 28.65
N TYR A 227 7.76 7.08 28.09
CA TYR A 227 7.88 5.68 28.52
C TYR A 227 9.17 5.01 27.98
N VAL A 228 9.61 5.39 26.79
CA VAL A 228 10.85 4.85 26.17
C VAL A 228 12.12 5.46 26.79
N VAL A 229 12.05 6.67 27.33
CA VAL A 229 13.20 7.38 27.93
C VAL A 229 13.36 7.07 29.44
N ARG A 230 12.44 6.29 30.02
CA ARG A 230 12.58 5.74 31.40
C ARG A 230 13.06 4.30 31.36
#